data_673751ce3a289e063ee9a81b0f444841
#
_entry.id   673751ce3a289e063ee9a81b0f444841
#
_cell.length_a   1.000
_cell.length_b   1.000
_cell.length_c   1.000
_cell.angle_alpha   90.00
_cell.angle_beta   90.00
_cell.angle_gamma   90.00
#
_symmetry.space_group_name_H-M   'P 1'
#
loop_
_entity.id
_entity.type
_entity.pdbx_description
1 polymer ?
#
loop_
_entity_poly.entity_id
_entity_poly.type
_entity_poly.pdbx_seq_one_letter_code
_entity_poly.pdbx_strand_id
1 'polypeptide(L)'
;MLKPALAPLTLALLLAGCAVTATKPPAETTPPASFKGSAEWQRVPADVAVPEAWWTMFKDPVLDGLEADLVVGNQNLAAALAQVQSARAVLEASKWAILPTLSVGGGTTRSASENNGKRTVSTTNSLTANAGWEVDLWGRLAEGIKAAGASYRASEADLAALRLSAQATLAQSYFSLRTAEAQQALLERTAAANQRALELTQARYASGVVAQTDVLQARTQLRNVQSQLSDVRVQRSQLEHAIATQLGKLPGQFELLPSSRLPELPPVPNLVPSTVLAQRPDIAAARSRQLAAYAQIGVADAAFFPSLDLSASGGYRGSSWSNLISAPNLIWSLGAAVTAPILDGGQRKLASAQARASADSATANYRQTVLTAFQEVEDNLVLLAESGADVALQRDALDAAQQNLEIVLAQYRAGTVSFLNVSTAQTAALSAEANVLSSRNRQLAAANLLLKNLGGRIPPQ
;
A
#
# COMPACT_ATOMS: atom_id res chain seq x y z
N MET A 1 -11.36 2.13 69.24
CA MET A 1 -12.06 3.09 68.34
C MET A 1 -11.10 3.41 67.21
N LEU A 2 -11.08 2.62 66.12
CA LEU A 2 -10.33 2.97 64.91
C LEU A 2 -11.07 4.10 64.20
N LYS A 3 -10.37 5.19 63.93
CA LYS A 3 -10.92 6.41 63.31
C LYS A 3 -11.51 6.09 61.93
N PRO A 4 -12.73 6.57 61.59
CA PRO A 4 -13.41 6.26 60.32
C PRO A 4 -12.69 6.83 59.05
N ALA A 5 -11.55 7.52 59.22
CA ALA A 5 -10.75 8.07 58.10
C ALA A 5 -9.75 7.07 57.49
N LEU A 6 -9.49 5.91 58.10
CA LEU A 6 -8.56 4.90 57.55
C LEU A 6 -9.24 3.95 56.54
N ALA A 7 -10.54 3.75 56.61
CA ALA A 7 -11.25 2.87 55.72
C ALA A 7 -11.24 3.34 54.24
N PRO A 8 -11.44 4.63 53.91
CA PRO A 8 -11.33 5.07 52.51
C PRO A 8 -9.89 5.06 51.99
N LEU A 9 -8.88 5.25 52.86
CA LEU A 9 -7.46 5.24 52.43
C LEU A 9 -6.98 3.82 52.11
N THR A 10 -7.41 2.82 52.89
CA THR A 10 -7.11 1.40 52.63
C THR A 10 -7.87 0.89 51.41
N LEU A 11 -9.08 1.34 51.15
CA LEU A 11 -9.83 1.02 49.94
C LEU A 11 -9.20 1.66 48.69
N ALA A 12 -8.71 2.91 48.77
CA ALA A 12 -7.99 3.58 47.70
C ALA A 12 -6.63 2.92 47.38
N LEU A 13 -5.90 2.43 48.39
CA LEU A 13 -4.64 1.69 48.21
C LEU A 13 -4.85 0.28 47.63
N LEU A 14 -5.96 -0.40 47.94
CA LEU A 14 -6.30 -1.67 47.32
C LEU A 14 -6.75 -1.53 45.87
N LEU A 15 -7.36 -0.42 45.49
CA LEU A 15 -7.74 -0.10 44.12
C LEU A 15 -6.56 0.32 43.24
N ALA A 16 -5.53 0.93 43.81
CA ALA A 16 -4.34 1.38 43.05
C ALA A 16 -3.43 0.23 42.55
N GLY A 17 -3.57 -0.99 43.14
CA GLY A 17 -2.75 -2.17 42.80
C GLY A 17 -3.29 -3.05 41.68
N CYS A 18 -4.49 -2.82 41.17
CA CYS A 18 -5.19 -3.73 40.25
C CYS A 18 -5.30 -3.21 38.80
N ALA A 19 -4.49 -2.23 38.37
CA ALA A 19 -4.47 -1.85 36.98
C ALA A 19 -4.08 -3.05 36.12
N VAL A 20 -4.83 -3.29 35.03
CA VAL A 20 -4.50 -4.33 34.05
C VAL A 20 -3.09 -4.06 33.51
N THR A 21 -2.16 -4.99 33.74
CA THR A 21 -0.79 -4.85 33.28
C THR A 21 -0.80 -4.97 31.76
N ALA A 22 -0.46 -3.89 31.07
CA ALA A 22 -0.38 -3.88 29.61
C ALA A 22 0.58 -4.97 29.11
N THR A 23 0.07 -5.93 28.37
CA THR A 23 0.87 -6.96 27.72
C THR A 23 1.69 -6.28 26.64
N LYS A 24 3.03 -6.42 26.72
CA LYS A 24 3.94 -5.83 25.72
C LYS A 24 4.21 -6.81 24.58
N PRO A 25 4.33 -6.35 23.34
CA PRO A 25 4.77 -7.20 22.25
C PRO A 25 6.18 -7.75 22.50
N PRO A 26 6.53 -8.93 21.94
CA PRO A 26 7.87 -9.48 22.02
C PRO A 26 8.90 -8.55 21.39
N ALA A 27 10.18 -8.72 21.76
CA ALA A 27 11.29 -7.94 21.23
C ALA A 27 11.34 -8.02 19.69
N GLU A 28 11.79 -6.93 19.08
CA GLU A 28 11.92 -6.81 17.62
C GLU A 28 12.94 -7.82 17.08
N THR A 29 12.73 -8.25 15.84
CA THR A 29 13.69 -9.09 15.12
C THR A 29 14.97 -8.28 14.87
N THR A 30 16.11 -8.78 15.34
CA THR A 30 17.40 -8.14 15.10
C THR A 30 17.77 -8.29 13.62
N PRO A 31 17.93 -7.20 12.85
CA PRO A 31 18.30 -7.28 11.44
C PRO A 31 19.75 -7.78 11.28
N PRO A 32 20.09 -8.47 10.18
CA PRO A 32 21.47 -8.84 9.87
C PRO A 32 22.33 -7.58 9.66
N ALA A 33 23.64 -7.72 9.91
CA ALA A 33 24.58 -6.61 9.83
C ALA A 33 24.82 -6.11 8.39
N SER A 34 24.61 -6.96 7.37
CA SER A 34 24.80 -6.63 5.94
C SER A 34 23.93 -7.49 5.06
N PHE A 35 23.60 -7.00 3.85
CA PHE A 35 22.98 -7.78 2.79
C PHE A 35 24.02 -8.67 2.11
N LYS A 36 23.64 -9.89 1.67
CA LYS A 36 24.53 -10.81 0.95
C LYS A 36 24.94 -10.25 -0.41
N GLY A 37 24.01 -9.60 -1.12
CA GLY A 37 24.24 -8.98 -2.42
C GLY A 37 25.08 -7.72 -2.39
N SER A 38 25.43 -7.18 -1.22
CA SER A 38 26.14 -5.88 -1.08
C SER A 38 27.65 -5.95 -1.35
N ALA A 39 28.27 -7.13 -1.40
CA ALA A 39 29.71 -7.29 -1.52
C ALA A 39 30.28 -6.70 -2.83
N GLU A 40 29.52 -6.74 -3.92
CA GLU A 40 29.91 -6.18 -5.23
C GLU A 40 29.54 -4.69 -5.41
N TRP A 41 28.64 -4.18 -4.58
CA TRP A 41 28.11 -2.81 -4.64
C TRP A 41 28.87 -1.78 -3.81
N GLN A 42 29.90 -2.17 -3.10
CA GLN A 42 30.72 -1.32 -2.21
C GLN A 42 31.44 -0.15 -2.93
N ARG A 43 31.23 0.04 -4.22
CA ARG A 43 31.91 1.07 -5.04
C ARG A 43 31.15 2.40 -5.19
N VAL A 44 29.93 2.50 -4.64
CA VAL A 44 29.19 3.77 -4.63
C VAL A 44 29.49 4.53 -3.35
N PRO A 45 29.79 5.83 -3.39
CA PRO A 45 30.05 6.62 -2.20
C PRO A 45 28.86 6.53 -1.22
N ALA A 46 29.18 6.39 0.07
CA ALA A 46 28.20 6.25 1.16
C ALA A 46 27.27 7.48 1.33
N ASP A 47 27.55 8.57 0.63
CA ASP A 47 26.93 9.88 0.83
C ASP A 47 25.69 10.12 -0.05
N VAL A 48 25.30 9.17 -0.90
CA VAL A 48 24.10 9.33 -1.73
C VAL A 48 22.88 8.94 -0.90
N ALA A 49 22.29 9.91 -0.22
CA ALA A 49 20.97 9.74 0.40
C ALA A 49 19.91 9.62 -0.68
N VAL A 50 19.03 8.62 -0.58
CA VAL A 50 17.85 8.53 -1.47
C VAL A 50 16.90 9.67 -1.11
N PRO A 51 16.58 10.59 -2.03
CA PRO A 51 15.63 11.65 -1.76
C PRO A 51 14.21 11.07 -1.61
N GLU A 52 13.30 11.82 -0.98
CA GLU A 52 11.88 11.43 -0.92
C GLU A 52 11.29 11.29 -2.34
N ALA A 53 11.66 12.20 -3.24
CA ALA A 53 11.36 12.12 -4.68
C ALA A 53 12.42 11.30 -5.42
N TRP A 54 12.55 10.01 -5.07
CA TRP A 54 13.60 9.11 -5.58
C TRP A 54 13.59 8.96 -7.12
N TRP A 55 12.45 9.13 -7.78
CA TRP A 55 12.30 9.06 -9.23
C TRP A 55 13.08 10.16 -9.96
N THR A 56 13.36 11.30 -9.32
CA THR A 56 14.18 12.38 -9.88
C THR A 56 15.61 11.94 -10.18
N MET A 57 16.08 10.87 -9.54
CA MET A 57 17.39 10.28 -9.81
C MET A 57 17.53 9.72 -11.23
N PHE A 58 16.39 9.40 -11.89
CA PHE A 58 16.36 8.99 -13.31
C PHE A 58 16.53 10.15 -14.30
N LYS A 59 16.52 11.40 -13.82
CA LYS A 59 16.73 12.63 -14.59
C LYS A 59 15.79 12.75 -15.80
N ASP A 60 14.53 12.38 -15.62
CA ASP A 60 13.52 12.44 -16.67
C ASP A 60 12.38 13.40 -16.25
N PRO A 61 12.31 14.61 -16.85
CA PRO A 61 11.32 15.62 -16.47
C PRO A 61 9.87 15.20 -16.81
N VAL A 62 9.68 14.26 -17.75
CA VAL A 62 8.33 13.72 -18.05
C VAL A 62 7.88 12.83 -16.90
N LEU A 63 8.77 11.97 -16.41
CA LEU A 63 8.48 11.14 -15.23
C LEU A 63 8.19 12.02 -14.01
N ASP A 64 8.97 13.06 -13.78
CA ASP A 64 8.77 14.00 -12.67
C ASP A 64 7.38 14.65 -12.71
N GLY A 65 6.91 15.05 -13.88
CA GLY A 65 5.57 15.59 -14.08
C GLY A 65 4.45 14.57 -13.82
N LEU A 66 4.63 13.33 -14.30
CA LEU A 66 3.67 12.25 -14.09
C LEU A 66 3.55 11.87 -12.61
N GLU A 67 4.66 11.85 -11.87
CA GLU A 67 4.67 11.56 -10.44
C GLU A 67 3.97 12.67 -9.62
N ALA A 68 4.11 13.93 -10.02
CA ALA A 68 3.37 15.03 -9.42
C ALA A 68 1.85 14.89 -9.67
N ASP A 69 1.45 14.59 -10.90
CA ASP A 69 0.04 14.36 -11.28
C ASP A 69 -0.56 13.16 -10.54
N LEU A 70 0.22 12.07 -10.34
CA LEU A 70 -0.21 10.87 -9.61
C LEU A 70 -0.69 11.21 -8.19
N VAL A 71 0.08 12.01 -7.45
CA VAL A 71 -0.24 12.34 -6.05
C VAL A 71 -1.58 13.08 -5.94
N VAL A 72 -1.92 13.87 -6.94
CA VAL A 72 -3.16 14.66 -6.96
C VAL A 72 -4.35 13.88 -7.53
N GLY A 73 -4.13 13.10 -8.59
CA GLY A 73 -5.21 12.50 -9.38
C GLY A 73 -5.57 11.06 -9.01
N ASN A 74 -4.69 10.33 -8.32
CA ASN A 74 -4.87 8.90 -8.08
C ASN A 74 -6.03 8.61 -7.11
N GLN A 75 -7.06 7.92 -7.60
CA GLN A 75 -8.26 7.63 -6.82
C GLN A 75 -8.03 6.62 -5.67
N ASN A 76 -7.05 5.73 -5.80
CA ASN A 76 -6.70 4.82 -4.71
C ASN A 76 -6.04 5.57 -3.55
N LEU A 77 -5.22 6.59 -3.85
CA LEU A 77 -4.65 7.47 -2.82
C LEU A 77 -5.75 8.31 -2.14
N ALA A 78 -6.71 8.82 -2.91
CA ALA A 78 -7.86 9.54 -2.36
C ALA A 78 -8.70 8.64 -1.42
N ALA A 79 -8.95 7.39 -1.82
CA ALA A 79 -9.65 6.41 -0.98
C ALA A 79 -8.87 6.09 0.30
N ALA A 80 -7.55 5.89 0.20
CA ALA A 80 -6.71 5.64 1.37
C ALA A 80 -6.65 6.84 2.33
N LEU A 81 -6.64 8.08 1.81
CA LEU A 81 -6.74 9.30 2.62
C LEU A 81 -8.08 9.36 3.38
N ALA A 82 -9.18 9.01 2.72
CA ALA A 82 -10.48 8.92 3.38
C ALA A 82 -10.50 7.86 4.49
N GLN A 83 -9.78 6.73 4.30
CA GLN A 83 -9.61 5.70 5.33
C GLN A 83 -8.83 6.23 6.54
N VAL A 84 -7.78 7.03 6.33
CA VAL A 84 -7.04 7.70 7.42
C VAL A 84 -7.96 8.65 8.19
N GLN A 85 -8.78 9.43 7.48
CA GLN A 85 -9.76 10.34 8.13
C GLN A 85 -10.81 9.56 8.95
N SER A 86 -11.28 8.42 8.44
CA SER A 86 -12.18 7.51 9.16
C SER A 86 -11.53 6.97 10.44
N ALA A 87 -10.29 6.48 10.34
CA ALA A 87 -9.54 5.97 11.49
C ALA A 87 -9.30 7.08 12.54
N ARG A 88 -9.03 8.31 12.10
CA ARG A 88 -8.92 9.47 12.99
C ARG A 88 -10.23 9.76 13.72
N ALA A 89 -11.36 9.71 13.01
CA ALA A 89 -12.67 9.91 13.62
C ALA A 89 -12.97 8.83 14.69
N VAL A 90 -12.59 7.57 14.43
CA VAL A 90 -12.71 6.48 15.42
C VAL A 90 -11.84 6.74 16.66
N LEU A 91 -10.59 7.21 16.47
CA LEU A 91 -9.71 7.60 17.57
C LEU A 91 -10.33 8.73 18.40
N GLU A 92 -10.83 9.80 17.77
CA GLU A 92 -11.48 10.90 18.48
C GLU A 92 -12.75 10.43 19.21
N ALA A 93 -13.58 9.59 18.58
CA ALA A 93 -14.74 8.99 19.24
C ALA A 93 -14.34 8.18 20.49
N SER A 94 -13.23 7.43 20.41
CA SER A 94 -12.71 6.67 21.54
C SER A 94 -12.23 7.59 22.68
N LYS A 95 -11.62 8.74 22.37
CA LYS A 95 -11.23 9.75 23.36
C LYS A 95 -12.45 10.38 24.06
N TRP A 96 -13.51 10.66 23.28
CA TRP A 96 -14.74 11.19 23.84
C TRP A 96 -15.49 10.20 24.72
N ALA A 97 -15.31 8.88 24.54
CA ALA A 97 -15.93 7.84 25.34
C ALA A 97 -15.54 7.86 26.84
N ILE A 98 -14.44 8.56 27.20
CA ILE A 98 -14.06 8.78 28.62
C ILE A 98 -14.95 9.84 29.28
N LEU A 99 -15.59 10.70 28.52
CA LEU A 99 -16.42 11.78 29.07
C LEU A 99 -17.85 11.32 29.34
N PRO A 100 -18.55 11.95 30.31
CA PRO A 100 -19.96 11.67 30.53
C PRO A 100 -20.82 12.01 29.31
N THR A 101 -21.81 11.18 29.05
CA THR A 101 -22.85 11.45 28.04
C THR A 101 -24.02 12.18 28.68
N LEU A 102 -24.63 13.12 27.94
CA LEU A 102 -25.84 13.84 28.32
C LEU A 102 -26.89 13.67 27.24
N SER A 103 -28.08 13.23 27.65
CA SER A 103 -29.22 13.09 26.75
C SER A 103 -30.46 13.81 27.32
N VAL A 104 -31.31 14.35 26.47
CA VAL A 104 -32.60 14.90 26.84
C VAL A 104 -33.66 14.13 26.08
N GLY A 105 -34.69 13.70 26.81
CA GLY A 105 -35.80 12.95 26.25
C GLY A 105 -37.13 13.45 26.74
N GLY A 106 -38.12 13.50 25.86
CA GLY A 106 -39.53 13.75 26.22
C GLY A 106 -40.40 12.62 25.74
N GLY A 107 -41.42 12.28 26.55
CA GLY A 107 -42.31 11.20 26.18
C GLY A 107 -43.64 11.24 26.89
N THR A 108 -44.65 10.60 26.29
CA THR A 108 -45.97 10.35 26.85
C THR A 108 -46.17 8.85 26.92
N THR A 109 -46.45 8.33 28.10
CA THR A 109 -46.79 6.93 28.31
C THR A 109 -48.20 6.82 28.86
N ARG A 110 -49.07 6.06 28.19
CA ARG A 110 -50.38 5.68 28.72
C ARG A 110 -50.37 4.21 29.13
N SER A 111 -50.54 3.94 30.41
CA SER A 111 -50.50 2.62 30.96
C SER A 111 -51.82 2.26 31.66
N ALA A 112 -52.19 1.01 31.58
CA ALA A 112 -53.30 0.45 32.36
C ALA A 112 -52.72 -0.58 33.32
N SER A 113 -53.09 -0.48 34.61
CA SER A 113 -52.78 -1.47 35.63
C SER A 113 -54.05 -1.92 36.29
N GLU A 114 -54.11 -3.19 36.68
CA GLU A 114 -55.20 -3.75 37.46
C GLU A 114 -54.67 -4.14 38.82
N ASN A 115 -55.32 -3.59 39.84
CA ASN A 115 -55.00 -3.90 41.23
C ASN A 115 -56.31 -4.16 41.98
N ASN A 116 -56.41 -5.33 42.62
CA ASN A 116 -57.61 -5.81 43.34
C ASN A 116 -58.92 -5.71 42.49
N GLY A 117 -58.86 -6.14 41.21
CA GLY A 117 -59.99 -6.10 40.29
C GLY A 117 -60.40 -4.71 39.80
N LYS A 118 -59.64 -3.65 40.17
CA LYS A 118 -59.90 -2.28 39.68
C LYS A 118 -58.84 -1.88 38.65
N ARG A 119 -59.29 -1.69 37.41
CA ARG A 119 -58.48 -1.21 36.31
C ARG A 119 -58.28 0.31 36.42
N THR A 120 -57.03 0.74 36.49
CA THR A 120 -56.66 2.16 36.50
C THR A 120 -55.87 2.47 35.24
N VAL A 121 -56.26 3.48 34.50
CA VAL A 121 -55.54 4.00 33.32
C VAL A 121 -54.89 5.32 33.71
N SER A 122 -53.57 5.39 33.56
CA SER A 122 -52.82 6.63 33.85
C SER A 122 -52.05 7.08 32.57
N THR A 123 -51.96 8.41 32.41
CA THR A 123 -51.10 9.02 31.43
C THR A 123 -49.97 9.75 32.14
N THR A 124 -48.74 9.46 31.76
CA THR A 124 -47.54 10.09 32.31
C THR A 124 -46.82 10.80 31.18
N ASN A 125 -46.63 12.11 31.31
CA ASN A 125 -45.79 12.91 30.47
C ASN A 125 -44.48 13.17 31.21
N SER A 126 -43.35 13.07 30.50
CA SER A 126 -42.03 13.30 31.07
C SER A 126 -41.15 14.14 30.16
N LEU A 127 -40.34 14.99 30.74
CA LEU A 127 -39.23 15.67 30.12
C LEU A 127 -38.03 15.54 31.04
N THR A 128 -37.03 14.79 30.61
CA THR A 128 -35.88 14.41 31.47
C THR A 128 -34.56 14.62 30.74
N ALA A 129 -33.59 15.12 31.49
CA ALA A 129 -32.17 15.09 31.09
C ALA A 129 -31.51 13.93 31.89
N ASN A 130 -30.73 13.13 31.16
CA ASN A 130 -30.02 11.97 31.76
C ASN A 130 -28.54 12.12 31.43
N ALA A 131 -27.69 12.02 32.44
CA ALA A 131 -26.24 11.92 32.30
C ALA A 131 -25.78 10.53 32.73
N GLY A 132 -24.86 9.96 31.94
CA GLY A 132 -24.23 8.66 32.24
C GLY A 132 -22.73 8.77 32.07
N TRP A 133 -21.96 8.17 32.96
CA TRP A 133 -20.51 8.16 32.90
C TRP A 133 -19.95 6.85 33.46
N GLU A 134 -19.21 6.14 32.59
CA GLU A 134 -18.39 5.01 32.99
C GLU A 134 -17.01 5.52 33.45
N VAL A 135 -16.68 5.26 34.71
CA VAL A 135 -15.38 5.63 35.28
C VAL A 135 -14.36 4.54 34.95
N ASP A 136 -13.32 4.90 34.19
CA ASP A 136 -12.29 3.96 33.73
C ASP A 136 -11.29 3.61 34.83
N LEU A 137 -11.74 2.77 35.82
CA LEU A 137 -10.90 2.35 36.96
C LEU A 137 -9.80 1.36 36.55
N TRP A 138 -10.07 0.53 35.56
CA TRP A 138 -9.23 -0.60 35.17
C TRP A 138 -8.49 -0.39 33.85
N GLY A 139 -8.68 0.76 33.20
CA GLY A 139 -8.02 1.13 31.96
C GLY A 139 -8.66 0.54 30.71
N ARG A 140 -9.90 0.04 30.75
CA ARG A 140 -10.62 -0.49 29.58
C ARG A 140 -10.74 0.55 28.47
N LEU A 141 -11.19 1.75 28.82
CA LEU A 141 -11.33 2.85 27.85
C LEU A 141 -9.97 3.37 27.42
N ALA A 142 -9.02 3.49 28.35
CA ALA A 142 -7.65 3.91 28.05
C ALA A 142 -6.95 2.95 27.06
N GLU A 143 -7.07 1.62 27.27
CA GLU A 143 -6.54 0.64 26.31
C GLU A 143 -7.28 0.67 24.97
N GLY A 144 -8.60 0.93 24.97
CA GLY A 144 -9.38 1.17 23.76
C GLY A 144 -8.85 2.37 22.93
N ILE A 145 -8.51 3.47 23.61
CA ILE A 145 -7.89 4.65 22.96
C ILE A 145 -6.51 4.32 22.39
N LYS A 146 -5.69 3.55 23.13
CA LYS A 146 -4.39 3.08 22.63
C LYS A 146 -4.54 2.22 21.38
N ALA A 147 -5.52 1.30 21.39
CA ALA A 147 -5.82 0.46 20.23
C ALA A 147 -6.26 1.29 19.01
N ALA A 148 -7.19 2.24 19.22
CA ALA A 148 -7.65 3.13 18.16
C ALA A 148 -6.53 4.05 17.65
N GLY A 149 -5.68 4.57 18.54
CA GLY A 149 -4.52 5.38 18.20
C GLY A 149 -3.47 4.62 17.40
N ALA A 150 -3.21 3.36 17.76
CA ALA A 150 -2.33 2.49 16.99
C ALA A 150 -2.93 2.14 15.62
N SER A 151 -4.25 1.90 15.54
CA SER A 151 -4.95 1.68 14.27
C SER A 151 -4.92 2.91 13.36
N TYR A 152 -5.06 4.10 13.91
CA TYR A 152 -4.92 5.35 13.17
C TYR A 152 -3.51 5.49 12.58
N ARG A 153 -2.45 5.27 13.38
CA ARG A 153 -1.06 5.28 12.88
C ARG A 153 -0.81 4.21 11.82
N ALA A 154 -1.43 3.04 11.94
CA ALA A 154 -1.35 2.01 10.91
C ALA A 154 -1.93 2.52 9.59
N SER A 155 -3.09 3.21 9.62
CA SER A 155 -3.71 3.76 8.41
C SER A 155 -2.88 4.89 7.78
N GLU A 156 -2.21 5.73 8.57
CA GLU A 156 -1.28 6.74 8.05
C GLU A 156 -0.07 6.09 7.34
N ALA A 157 0.49 5.05 7.95
CA ALA A 157 1.59 4.31 7.37
C ALA A 157 1.16 3.51 6.11
N ASP A 158 -0.07 2.99 6.07
CA ASP A 158 -0.64 2.36 4.88
C ASP A 158 -0.78 3.34 3.71
N LEU A 159 -1.24 4.56 3.97
CA LEU A 159 -1.31 5.60 2.94
C LEU A 159 0.09 5.91 2.39
N ALA A 160 1.09 6.03 3.26
CA ALA A 160 2.48 6.25 2.83
C ALA A 160 3.02 5.07 1.99
N ALA A 161 2.75 3.81 2.41
CA ALA A 161 3.14 2.61 1.68
C ALA A 161 2.44 2.52 0.30
N LEU A 162 1.15 2.84 0.25
CA LEU A 162 0.38 2.87 -0.99
C LEU A 162 0.88 3.94 -1.95
N ARG A 163 1.19 5.15 -1.44
CA ARG A 163 1.79 6.23 -2.24
C ARG A 163 3.09 5.78 -2.87
N LEU A 164 4.00 5.24 -2.07
CA LEU A 164 5.29 4.72 -2.53
C LEU A 164 5.14 3.61 -3.57
N SER A 165 4.19 2.71 -3.36
CA SER A 165 3.88 1.62 -4.30
C SER A 165 3.27 2.14 -5.61
N ALA A 166 2.35 3.10 -5.54
CA ALA A 166 1.73 3.72 -6.72
C ALA A 166 2.78 4.45 -7.57
N GLN A 167 3.68 5.20 -6.95
CA GLN A 167 4.79 5.88 -7.59
C GLN A 167 5.73 4.89 -8.30
N ALA A 168 6.13 3.81 -7.62
CA ALA A 168 6.96 2.79 -8.25
C ALA A 168 6.26 2.07 -9.41
N THR A 169 4.96 1.85 -9.32
CA THR A 169 4.16 1.24 -10.39
C THR A 169 4.03 2.19 -11.59
N LEU A 170 3.86 3.48 -11.35
CA LEU A 170 3.85 4.50 -12.41
C LEU A 170 5.19 4.56 -13.14
N ALA A 171 6.30 4.65 -12.41
CA ALA A 171 7.64 4.64 -12.98
C ALA A 171 7.90 3.37 -13.80
N GLN A 172 7.48 2.20 -13.29
CA GLN A 172 7.60 0.92 -14.03
C GLN A 172 6.79 0.93 -15.33
N SER A 173 5.54 1.42 -15.29
CA SER A 173 4.69 1.54 -16.49
C SER A 173 5.30 2.50 -17.50
N TYR A 174 5.88 3.60 -17.03
CA TYR A 174 6.58 4.57 -17.85
C TYR A 174 7.83 3.98 -18.52
N PHE A 175 8.69 3.27 -17.79
CA PHE A 175 9.87 2.61 -18.37
C PHE A 175 9.49 1.56 -19.41
N SER A 176 8.44 0.80 -19.14
CA SER A 176 7.89 -0.16 -20.09
C SER A 176 7.33 0.52 -21.34
N LEU A 177 6.67 1.68 -21.20
CA LEU A 177 6.19 2.48 -22.32
C LEU A 177 7.35 2.98 -23.19
N ARG A 178 8.40 3.58 -22.57
CA ARG A 178 9.59 4.03 -23.29
C ARG A 178 10.33 2.89 -23.99
N THR A 179 10.35 1.72 -23.38
CA THR A 179 10.91 0.50 -24.00
C THR A 179 10.07 0.06 -25.21
N ALA A 180 8.75 0.06 -25.11
CA ALA A 180 7.86 -0.28 -26.24
C ALA A 180 8.02 0.72 -27.39
N GLU A 181 8.18 2.02 -27.11
CA GLU A 181 8.45 3.05 -28.13
C GLU A 181 9.81 2.88 -28.81
N ALA A 182 10.85 2.51 -28.06
CA ALA A 182 12.14 2.16 -28.64
C ALA A 182 12.05 0.91 -29.52
N GLN A 183 11.30 -0.09 -29.08
CA GLN A 183 11.05 -1.33 -29.84
C GLN A 183 10.20 -1.06 -31.08
N GLN A 184 9.22 -0.16 -31.01
CA GLN A 184 8.45 0.29 -32.17
C GLN A 184 9.36 0.94 -33.21
N ALA A 185 10.25 1.86 -32.81
CA ALA A 185 11.20 2.52 -33.70
C ALA A 185 12.17 1.52 -34.35
N LEU A 186 12.61 0.50 -33.61
CA LEU A 186 13.43 -0.59 -34.15
C LEU A 186 12.66 -1.38 -35.22
N LEU A 187 11.43 -1.77 -34.96
CA LEU A 187 10.61 -2.55 -35.90
C LEU A 187 10.25 -1.74 -37.14
N GLU A 188 10.00 -0.43 -37.03
CA GLU A 188 9.76 0.46 -38.16
C GLU A 188 11.00 0.56 -39.11
N ARG A 189 12.20 0.72 -38.52
CA ARG A 189 13.45 0.70 -39.28
C ARG A 189 13.69 -0.65 -39.98
N THR A 190 13.42 -1.75 -39.26
CA THR A 190 13.55 -3.10 -39.79
C THR A 190 12.54 -3.40 -40.90
N ALA A 191 11.28 -2.97 -40.74
CA ALA A 191 10.25 -3.11 -41.75
C ALA A 191 10.65 -2.35 -43.04
N ALA A 192 11.17 -1.12 -42.92
CA ALA A 192 11.69 -0.34 -44.06
C ALA A 192 12.90 -1.02 -44.74
N ALA A 193 13.80 -1.65 -43.96
CA ALA A 193 14.94 -2.40 -44.52
C ALA A 193 14.46 -3.67 -45.25
N ASN A 194 13.52 -4.42 -44.67
CA ASN A 194 12.94 -5.62 -45.31
C ASN A 194 12.12 -5.30 -46.55
N GLN A 195 11.44 -4.15 -46.57
CA GLN A 195 10.75 -3.68 -47.78
C GLN A 195 11.73 -3.46 -48.93
N ARG A 196 12.85 -2.76 -48.69
CA ARG A 196 13.92 -2.55 -49.70
C ARG A 196 14.55 -3.89 -50.12
N ALA A 197 14.74 -4.82 -49.18
CA ALA A 197 15.26 -6.14 -49.53
C ALA A 197 14.29 -6.94 -50.41
N LEU A 198 12.98 -6.86 -50.16
CA LEU A 198 11.94 -7.47 -51.00
C LEU A 198 11.96 -6.89 -52.42
N GLU A 199 12.01 -5.56 -52.57
CA GLU A 199 12.06 -4.88 -53.85
C GLU A 199 13.30 -5.31 -54.67
N LEU A 200 14.49 -5.36 -54.02
CA LEU A 200 15.71 -5.87 -54.66
C LEU A 200 15.57 -7.31 -55.11
N THR A 201 15.02 -8.17 -54.26
CA THR A 201 14.83 -9.61 -54.55
C THR A 201 13.82 -9.80 -55.68
N GLN A 202 12.73 -9.02 -55.74
CA GLN A 202 11.77 -9.01 -56.85
C GLN A 202 12.43 -8.60 -58.17
N ALA A 203 13.25 -7.54 -58.20
CA ALA A 203 13.98 -7.10 -59.39
C ALA A 203 14.95 -8.18 -59.90
N ARG A 204 15.67 -8.87 -59.00
CA ARG A 204 16.57 -9.98 -59.34
C ARG A 204 15.82 -11.20 -59.86
N TYR A 205 14.63 -11.50 -59.30
CA TYR A 205 13.77 -12.57 -59.85
C TYR A 205 13.29 -12.24 -61.25
N ALA A 206 12.84 -11.03 -61.49
CA ALA A 206 12.41 -10.58 -62.83
C ALA A 206 13.55 -10.66 -63.87
N SER A 207 14.80 -10.54 -63.42
CA SER A 207 16.00 -10.73 -64.24
C SER A 207 16.48 -12.19 -64.32
N GLY A 208 15.78 -13.14 -63.74
CA GLY A 208 16.12 -14.58 -63.73
C GLY A 208 17.33 -14.94 -62.86
N VAL A 209 17.79 -14.08 -61.97
CA VAL A 209 19.00 -14.27 -61.14
C VAL A 209 18.72 -15.05 -59.84
N VAL A 210 17.52 -14.97 -59.29
CA VAL A 210 17.12 -15.65 -58.05
C VAL A 210 15.82 -16.44 -58.23
N ALA A 211 15.54 -17.39 -57.33
CA ALA A 211 14.35 -18.20 -57.39
C ALA A 211 13.12 -17.45 -56.77
N GLN A 212 11.94 -17.87 -57.16
CA GLN A 212 10.68 -17.34 -56.57
C GLN A 212 10.62 -17.58 -55.07
N THR A 213 11.24 -18.63 -54.55
CA THR A 213 11.34 -18.93 -53.13
C THR A 213 11.97 -17.79 -52.34
N ASP A 214 12.98 -17.10 -52.88
CA ASP A 214 13.64 -15.97 -52.24
C ASP A 214 12.69 -14.76 -52.12
N VAL A 215 11.85 -14.51 -53.13
CA VAL A 215 10.82 -13.45 -53.07
C VAL A 215 9.76 -13.78 -52.00
N LEU A 216 9.32 -15.05 -51.91
CA LEU A 216 8.36 -15.47 -50.91
C LEU A 216 8.92 -15.40 -49.49
N GLN A 217 10.20 -15.74 -49.31
CA GLN A 217 10.90 -15.59 -48.01
C GLN A 217 11.02 -14.13 -47.60
N ALA A 218 11.45 -13.22 -48.54
CA ALA A 218 11.53 -11.80 -48.28
C ALA A 218 10.17 -11.19 -47.90
N ARG A 219 9.11 -11.61 -48.60
CA ARG A 219 7.73 -11.20 -48.25
C ARG A 219 7.31 -11.67 -46.89
N THR A 220 7.58 -12.94 -46.55
CA THR A 220 7.26 -13.51 -45.25
C THR A 220 7.98 -12.74 -44.14
N GLN A 221 9.27 -12.47 -44.29
CA GLN A 221 10.05 -11.71 -43.30
C GLN A 221 9.46 -10.30 -43.08
N LEU A 222 9.11 -9.58 -44.16
CA LEU A 222 8.47 -8.26 -44.04
C LEU A 222 7.13 -8.36 -43.27
N ARG A 223 6.29 -9.34 -43.61
CA ARG A 223 4.98 -9.48 -42.97
C ARG A 223 5.09 -9.83 -41.49
N ASN A 224 6.07 -10.67 -41.12
CA ASN A 224 6.34 -10.99 -39.71
C ASN A 224 6.74 -9.74 -38.90
N VAL A 225 7.62 -8.91 -39.42
CA VAL A 225 8.02 -7.65 -38.76
C VAL A 225 6.84 -6.67 -38.68
N GLN A 226 6.00 -6.58 -39.72
CA GLN A 226 4.81 -5.75 -39.70
C GLN A 226 3.77 -6.24 -38.67
N SER A 227 3.64 -7.55 -38.46
CA SER A 227 2.80 -8.12 -37.41
C SER A 227 3.33 -7.75 -36.02
N GLN A 228 4.63 -7.94 -35.76
CA GLN A 228 5.28 -7.54 -34.50
C GLN A 228 5.12 -6.03 -34.22
N LEU A 229 5.20 -5.20 -35.26
CA LEU A 229 4.98 -3.75 -35.14
C LEU A 229 3.54 -3.45 -34.70
N SER A 230 2.54 -4.19 -35.21
CA SER A 230 1.16 -4.05 -34.76
C SER A 230 1.01 -4.42 -33.27
N ASP A 231 1.63 -5.52 -32.84
CA ASP A 231 1.59 -5.98 -31.44
C ASP A 231 2.22 -4.95 -30.48
N VAL A 232 3.36 -4.38 -30.84
CA VAL A 232 4.05 -3.36 -30.03
C VAL A 232 3.23 -2.06 -29.94
N ARG A 233 2.53 -1.68 -31.01
CA ARG A 233 1.62 -0.52 -30.98
C ARG A 233 0.45 -0.73 -30.03
N VAL A 234 -0.12 -1.94 -29.99
CA VAL A 234 -1.15 -2.31 -29.01
C VAL A 234 -0.59 -2.24 -27.59
N GLN A 235 0.59 -2.80 -27.36
CA GLN A 235 1.25 -2.76 -26.06
C GLN A 235 1.52 -1.32 -25.61
N ARG A 236 2.03 -0.45 -26.49
CA ARG A 236 2.23 0.96 -26.19
C ARG A 236 0.94 1.65 -25.75
N SER A 237 -0.15 1.43 -26.48
CA SER A 237 -1.45 2.02 -26.14
C SER A 237 -1.96 1.50 -24.79
N GLN A 238 -1.81 0.21 -24.50
CA GLN A 238 -2.22 -0.36 -23.21
C GLN A 238 -1.42 0.24 -22.04
N LEU A 239 -0.13 0.45 -22.20
CA LEU A 239 0.74 1.09 -21.20
C LEU A 239 0.35 2.56 -20.99
N GLU A 240 0.06 3.29 -22.06
CA GLU A 240 -0.43 4.67 -21.99
C GLU A 240 -1.78 4.76 -21.25
N HIS A 241 -2.72 3.84 -21.54
CA HIS A 241 -3.99 3.74 -20.83
C HIS A 241 -3.81 3.39 -19.35
N ALA A 242 -2.85 2.52 -19.01
CA ALA A 242 -2.53 2.16 -17.63
C ALA A 242 -1.97 3.38 -16.87
N ILE A 243 -1.09 4.17 -17.48
CA ILE A 243 -0.58 5.42 -16.91
C ILE A 243 -1.72 6.41 -16.70
N ALA A 244 -2.57 6.64 -17.72
CA ALA A 244 -3.74 7.52 -17.59
C ALA A 244 -4.61 7.15 -16.39
N THR A 245 -4.91 5.86 -16.23
CA THR A 245 -5.73 5.34 -15.11
C THR A 245 -5.05 5.59 -13.76
N GLN A 246 -3.74 5.41 -13.66
CA GLN A 246 -2.97 5.70 -12.44
C GLN A 246 -3.01 7.19 -12.07
N LEU A 247 -3.05 8.08 -13.07
CA LEU A 247 -3.18 9.53 -12.89
C LEU A 247 -4.64 9.98 -12.64
N GLY A 248 -5.62 9.05 -12.62
CA GLY A 248 -7.04 9.38 -12.50
C GLY A 248 -7.60 10.10 -13.74
N LYS A 249 -6.96 9.97 -14.90
CA LYS A 249 -7.39 10.56 -16.17
C LYS A 249 -8.09 9.51 -17.04
N LEU A 250 -9.06 9.95 -17.85
CA LEU A 250 -9.69 9.08 -18.83
C LEU A 250 -8.68 8.76 -19.95
N PRO A 251 -8.48 7.48 -20.33
CA PRO A 251 -7.51 7.09 -21.35
C PRO A 251 -7.65 7.84 -22.69
N GLY A 252 -8.88 8.14 -23.12
CA GLY A 252 -9.12 8.88 -24.36
C GLY A 252 -8.82 10.39 -24.30
N GLN A 253 -8.43 10.92 -23.14
CA GLN A 253 -8.07 12.33 -22.94
C GLN A 253 -6.61 12.51 -22.50
N PHE A 254 -5.86 11.43 -22.50
CA PHE A 254 -4.46 11.42 -22.09
C PHE A 254 -3.58 10.96 -23.25
N GLU A 255 -2.52 11.69 -23.52
CA GLU A 255 -1.55 11.37 -24.56
C GLU A 255 -0.15 11.72 -24.05
N LEU A 256 0.79 10.80 -24.26
CA LEU A 256 2.21 11.01 -24.03
C LEU A 256 2.93 11.11 -25.37
N LEU A 257 3.71 12.17 -25.53
CA LEU A 257 4.55 12.32 -26.71
C LEU A 257 5.54 11.14 -26.82
N PRO A 258 5.59 10.45 -27.98
CA PRO A 258 6.49 9.33 -28.19
C PRO A 258 7.96 9.74 -28.04
N SER A 259 8.75 8.89 -27.41
CA SER A 259 10.21 9.04 -27.30
C SER A 259 10.88 7.68 -27.26
N SER A 260 11.85 7.45 -28.14
CA SER A 260 12.64 6.21 -28.12
C SER A 260 13.82 6.25 -27.14
N ARG A 261 13.98 7.35 -26.38
CA ARG A 261 15.05 7.48 -25.39
C ARG A 261 14.61 6.84 -24.07
N LEU A 262 15.39 5.88 -23.59
CA LEU A 262 15.23 5.30 -22.27
C LEU A 262 15.86 6.23 -21.21
N PRO A 263 15.27 6.32 -19.99
CA PRO A 263 15.85 7.06 -18.88
C PRO A 263 17.25 6.56 -18.49
N GLU A 264 18.01 7.42 -17.82
CA GLU A 264 19.32 7.06 -17.29
C GLU A 264 19.20 6.16 -16.07
N LEU A 265 20.13 5.20 -15.93
CA LEU A 265 20.20 4.38 -14.74
C LEU A 265 20.80 5.23 -13.58
N PRO A 266 20.10 5.39 -12.47
CA PRO A 266 20.62 6.14 -11.33
C PRO A 266 21.72 5.38 -10.59
N PRO A 267 22.65 6.07 -9.91
CA PRO A 267 23.57 5.43 -8.98
C PRO A 267 22.77 4.90 -7.76
N VAL A 268 23.03 3.66 -7.38
CA VAL A 268 22.36 3.04 -6.23
C VAL A 268 23.19 3.27 -4.97
N PRO A 269 22.62 3.83 -3.89
CA PRO A 269 23.33 4.10 -2.65
C PRO A 269 23.65 2.82 -1.86
N ASN A 270 24.74 2.87 -1.09
CA ASN A 270 25.08 1.84 -0.10
C ASN A 270 24.05 1.81 1.04
N LEU A 271 23.55 0.62 1.39
CA LEU A 271 22.48 0.43 2.33
C LEU A 271 22.88 -0.39 3.55
N VAL A 272 22.44 0.10 4.70
CA VAL A 272 22.55 -0.63 5.97
C VAL A 272 21.15 -1.26 6.26
N PRO A 273 21.07 -2.57 6.57
CA PRO A 273 19.80 -3.25 6.82
C PRO A 273 18.88 -2.58 7.84
N SER A 274 19.45 -1.97 8.89
CA SER A 274 18.72 -1.24 9.90
C SER A 274 17.98 0.01 9.36
N THR A 275 18.52 0.67 8.35
CA THR A 275 17.89 1.86 7.74
C THR A 275 16.67 1.47 6.90
N VAL A 276 16.67 0.30 6.28
CA VAL A 276 15.50 -0.24 5.55
C VAL A 276 14.34 -0.44 6.52
N LEU A 277 14.60 -1.05 7.68
CA LEU A 277 13.56 -1.28 8.70
C LEU A 277 12.99 0.04 9.27
N ALA A 278 13.85 1.04 9.48
CA ALA A 278 13.43 2.31 10.07
C ALA A 278 12.60 3.19 9.11
N GLN A 279 12.76 3.00 7.82
CA GLN A 279 12.19 3.91 6.80
C GLN A 279 10.96 3.35 6.08
N ARG A 280 10.71 2.03 6.10
CA ARG A 280 9.60 1.40 5.36
C ARG A 280 8.25 1.61 6.02
N PRO A 281 7.30 2.24 5.32
CA PRO A 281 5.97 2.50 5.85
C PRO A 281 5.14 1.22 6.10
N ASP A 282 5.30 0.17 5.29
CA ASP A 282 4.61 -1.11 5.45
C ASP A 282 5.00 -1.83 6.74
N ILE A 283 6.28 -1.76 7.13
CA ILE A 283 6.77 -2.29 8.42
C ILE A 283 6.17 -1.49 9.58
N ALA A 284 6.13 -0.16 9.47
CA ALA A 284 5.52 0.69 10.48
C ALA A 284 4.02 0.46 10.63
N ALA A 285 3.30 0.22 9.52
CA ALA A 285 1.89 -0.14 9.53
C ALA A 285 1.67 -1.48 10.24
N ALA A 286 2.46 -2.51 9.90
CA ALA A 286 2.37 -3.82 10.53
C ALA A 286 2.68 -3.77 12.04
N ARG A 287 3.70 -2.98 12.44
CA ARG A 287 4.03 -2.72 13.85
C ARG A 287 2.89 -2.03 14.58
N SER A 288 2.29 -1.03 13.97
CA SER A 288 1.17 -0.29 14.57
C SER A 288 -0.05 -1.18 14.75
N ARG A 289 -0.34 -2.09 13.80
CA ARG A 289 -1.39 -3.11 13.94
C ARG A 289 -1.08 -4.10 15.06
N GLN A 290 0.18 -4.50 15.23
CA GLN A 290 0.60 -5.32 16.35
C GLN A 290 0.30 -4.61 17.67
N LEU A 291 0.70 -3.34 17.82
CA LEU A 291 0.44 -2.55 19.02
C LEU A 291 -1.07 -2.42 19.31
N ALA A 292 -1.89 -2.22 18.28
CA ALA A 292 -3.33 -2.17 18.40
C ALA A 292 -3.90 -3.49 18.94
N ALA A 293 -3.44 -4.63 18.41
CA ALA A 293 -3.88 -5.95 18.86
C ALA A 293 -3.47 -6.25 20.32
N TYR A 294 -2.27 -5.83 20.73
CA TYR A 294 -1.84 -5.97 22.13
C TYR A 294 -2.66 -5.09 23.07
N ALA A 295 -3.04 -3.88 22.68
CA ALA A 295 -3.93 -3.02 23.46
C ALA A 295 -5.33 -3.65 23.60
N GLN A 296 -5.83 -4.37 22.58
CA GLN A 296 -7.11 -5.11 22.67
C GLN A 296 -7.08 -6.24 23.71
N ILE A 297 -5.93 -6.83 24.03
CA ILE A 297 -5.80 -7.76 25.16
C ILE A 297 -6.15 -7.03 26.46
N GLY A 298 -5.62 -5.81 26.66
CA GLY A 298 -5.93 -5.00 27.84
C GLY A 298 -7.43 -4.68 27.95
N VAL A 299 -8.10 -4.37 26.84
CA VAL A 299 -9.56 -4.16 26.80
C VAL A 299 -10.31 -5.43 27.22
N ALA A 300 -9.91 -6.60 26.68
CA ALA A 300 -10.56 -7.88 27.00
C ALA A 300 -10.29 -8.31 28.45
N ASP A 301 -9.08 -8.12 28.97
CA ASP A 301 -8.71 -8.48 30.33
C ASP A 301 -9.36 -7.52 31.35
N ALA A 302 -9.57 -6.25 31.01
CA ALA A 302 -10.32 -5.31 31.86
C ALA A 302 -11.77 -5.73 32.09
N ALA A 303 -12.37 -6.48 31.17
CA ALA A 303 -13.76 -7.00 31.33
C ALA A 303 -13.91 -8.03 32.44
N PHE A 304 -12.83 -8.55 33.06
CA PHE A 304 -12.90 -9.40 34.23
C PHE A 304 -13.14 -8.63 35.53
N PHE A 305 -12.97 -7.31 35.52
CA PHE A 305 -13.13 -6.45 36.67
C PHE A 305 -14.52 -5.80 36.70
N PRO A 306 -15.01 -5.36 37.87
CA PRO A 306 -16.30 -4.67 38.01
C PRO A 306 -16.30 -3.33 37.28
N SER A 307 -17.36 -2.97 36.53
CA SER A 307 -17.56 -1.61 36.03
C SER A 307 -18.12 -0.70 37.13
N LEU A 308 -17.77 0.59 37.10
CA LEU A 308 -18.36 1.66 37.91
C LEU A 308 -19.06 2.65 36.98
N ASP A 309 -20.37 2.66 37.08
CA ASP A 309 -21.24 3.52 36.30
C ASP A 309 -21.87 4.60 37.18
N LEU A 310 -21.63 5.85 36.88
CA LEU A 310 -22.28 6.99 37.52
C LEU A 310 -23.43 7.48 36.66
N SER A 311 -24.58 7.76 37.29
CA SER A 311 -25.74 8.28 36.58
C SER A 311 -26.36 9.45 37.34
N ALA A 312 -26.87 10.40 36.57
CA ALA A 312 -27.67 11.50 37.08
C ALA A 312 -28.87 11.72 36.15
N SER A 313 -30.02 11.92 36.73
CA SER A 313 -31.19 12.32 35.98
C SER A 313 -31.91 13.47 36.66
N GLY A 314 -32.51 14.35 35.87
CA GLY A 314 -33.33 15.43 36.39
C GLY A 314 -34.36 15.87 35.34
N GLY A 315 -35.51 16.30 35.80
CA GLY A 315 -36.56 16.72 34.86
C GLY A 315 -37.92 16.83 35.51
N TYR A 316 -38.94 16.73 34.69
CA TYR A 316 -40.33 16.88 35.13
C TYR A 316 -41.15 15.68 34.66
N ARG A 317 -42.07 15.23 35.56
CA ARG A 317 -42.99 14.14 35.27
C ARG A 317 -44.38 14.50 35.82
N GLY A 318 -45.41 14.42 34.98
CA GLY A 318 -46.78 14.77 35.36
C GLY A 318 -47.83 14.15 34.46
N SER A 319 -49.11 14.33 34.82
CA SER A 319 -50.24 13.80 34.04
C SER A 319 -50.67 14.69 32.87
N SER A 320 -50.23 15.95 32.81
CA SER A 320 -50.56 16.93 31.74
C SER A 320 -49.33 17.65 31.28
N TRP A 321 -49.27 17.97 29.99
CA TRP A 321 -48.21 18.80 29.37
C TRP A 321 -48.33 20.27 29.77
N SER A 322 -49.57 20.77 30.01
CA SER A 322 -49.80 22.20 30.28
C SER A 322 -49.18 22.68 31.60
N ASN A 323 -49.00 21.81 32.57
CA ASN A 323 -48.40 22.10 33.86
C ASN A 323 -47.17 21.24 34.19
N LEU A 324 -46.53 20.67 33.16
CA LEU A 324 -45.42 19.72 33.35
C LEU A 324 -44.24 20.39 34.06
N ILE A 325 -43.83 21.57 33.60
CA ILE A 325 -42.70 22.34 34.18
C ILE A 325 -43.20 23.11 35.41
N SER A 326 -43.34 22.42 36.53
CA SER A 326 -43.76 23.01 37.80
C SER A 326 -43.05 22.27 38.95
N ALA A 327 -42.89 22.95 40.10
CA ALA A 327 -42.18 22.42 41.26
C ALA A 327 -42.69 21.05 41.73
N PRO A 328 -44.02 20.77 41.78
CA PRO A 328 -44.51 19.46 42.18
C PRO A 328 -44.14 18.30 41.25
N ASN A 329 -43.83 18.61 39.99
CA ASN A 329 -43.49 17.62 38.96
C ASN A 329 -41.99 17.42 38.82
N LEU A 330 -41.14 18.17 39.53
CA LEU A 330 -39.68 18.05 39.50
C LEU A 330 -39.25 16.70 40.09
N ILE A 331 -38.47 16.00 39.32
CA ILE A 331 -37.83 14.74 39.76
C ILE A 331 -36.33 14.84 39.49
N TRP A 332 -35.55 14.21 40.35
CA TRP A 332 -34.11 14.04 40.14
C TRP A 332 -33.62 12.77 40.80
N SER A 333 -32.53 12.19 40.28
CA SER A 333 -31.82 11.10 40.94
C SER A 333 -30.33 11.17 40.64
N LEU A 334 -29.52 10.74 41.59
CA LEU A 334 -28.09 10.49 41.45
C LEU A 334 -27.82 9.05 41.80
N GLY A 335 -27.06 8.34 40.98
CA GLY A 335 -26.75 6.92 41.21
C GLY A 335 -25.32 6.60 40.96
N ALA A 336 -24.78 5.65 41.71
CA ALA A 336 -23.52 4.97 41.43
C ALA A 336 -23.80 3.48 41.46
N ALA A 337 -23.45 2.77 40.40
CA ALA A 337 -23.64 1.33 40.26
C ALA A 337 -22.32 0.64 40.02
N VAL A 338 -22.03 -0.40 40.82
CA VAL A 338 -20.89 -1.31 40.58
C VAL A 338 -21.45 -2.63 40.10
N THR A 339 -21.05 -3.04 38.88
CA THR A 339 -21.54 -4.29 38.28
C THR A 339 -20.38 -5.22 38.00
N ALA A 340 -20.39 -6.42 38.61
CA ALA A 340 -19.40 -7.46 38.35
C ALA A 340 -20.09 -8.71 37.81
N PRO A 341 -19.83 -9.16 36.59
CA PRO A 341 -20.38 -10.41 36.09
C PRO A 341 -19.68 -11.60 36.75
N ILE A 342 -20.41 -12.40 37.49
CA ILE A 342 -19.90 -13.59 38.24
C ILE A 342 -19.87 -14.81 37.32
N LEU A 343 -20.97 -15.05 36.60
CA LEU A 343 -21.13 -16.18 35.69
C LEU A 343 -21.62 -15.68 34.33
N ASP A 344 -20.83 -15.95 33.28
CA ASP A 344 -21.09 -15.50 31.92
C ASP A 344 -20.95 -16.61 30.86
N GLY A 345 -20.98 -17.88 31.29
CA GLY A 345 -20.77 -19.03 30.39
C GLY A 345 -19.39 -19.08 29.76
N GLY A 346 -18.37 -18.40 30.33
CA GLY A 346 -17.00 -18.38 29.83
C GLY A 346 -16.73 -17.32 28.76
N GLN A 347 -17.66 -16.42 28.45
CA GLN A 347 -17.57 -15.41 27.40
C GLN A 347 -16.30 -14.54 27.53
N ARG A 348 -15.99 -14.02 28.73
CA ARG A 348 -14.78 -13.19 28.95
C ARG A 348 -13.50 -13.97 28.73
N LYS A 349 -13.44 -15.25 29.18
CA LYS A 349 -12.29 -16.12 28.97
C LYS A 349 -12.04 -16.35 27.45
N LEU A 350 -13.12 -16.58 26.71
CA LEU A 350 -13.03 -16.75 25.24
C LEU A 350 -12.65 -15.44 24.55
N ALA A 351 -13.18 -14.29 24.97
CA ALA A 351 -12.80 -12.98 24.42
C ALA A 351 -11.33 -12.67 24.68
N SER A 352 -10.80 -12.91 25.89
CA SER A 352 -9.37 -12.74 26.20
C SER A 352 -8.51 -13.71 25.39
N ALA A 353 -8.90 -14.98 25.24
CA ALA A 353 -8.19 -15.94 24.40
C ALA A 353 -8.17 -15.53 22.92
N GLN A 354 -9.29 -15.02 22.41
CA GLN A 354 -9.39 -14.49 21.04
C GLN A 354 -8.48 -13.27 20.85
N ALA A 355 -8.46 -12.33 21.80
CA ALA A 355 -7.59 -11.15 21.73
C ALA A 355 -6.11 -11.55 21.70
N ARG A 356 -5.70 -12.54 22.53
CA ARG A 356 -4.33 -13.07 22.55
C ARG A 356 -3.96 -13.73 21.22
N ALA A 357 -4.83 -14.60 20.68
CA ALA A 357 -4.60 -15.23 19.38
C ALA A 357 -4.51 -14.19 18.25
N SER A 358 -5.31 -13.11 18.31
CA SER A 358 -5.23 -12.00 17.36
C SER A 358 -3.90 -11.24 17.46
N ALA A 359 -3.38 -11.04 18.68
CA ALA A 359 -2.08 -10.41 18.91
C ALA A 359 -0.91 -11.30 18.43
N ASP A 360 -1.01 -12.62 18.63
CA ASP A 360 -0.03 -13.57 18.09
C ASP A 360 -0.03 -13.56 16.54
N SER A 361 -1.22 -13.53 15.93
CA SER A 361 -1.36 -13.38 14.48
C SER A 361 -0.77 -12.07 13.97
N ALA A 362 -1.05 -10.93 14.63
CA ALA A 362 -0.47 -9.64 14.28
C ALA A 362 1.06 -9.63 14.42
N THR A 363 1.60 -10.34 15.43
CA THR A 363 3.04 -10.51 15.62
C THR A 363 3.67 -11.32 14.49
N ALA A 364 3.03 -12.41 14.09
CA ALA A 364 3.49 -13.24 12.97
C ALA A 364 3.47 -12.42 11.65
N ASN A 365 2.41 -11.65 11.41
CA ASN A 365 2.29 -10.78 10.24
C ASN A 365 3.37 -9.68 10.22
N TYR A 366 3.65 -9.05 11.37
CA TYR A 366 4.75 -8.09 11.47
C TYR A 366 6.10 -8.72 11.10
N ARG A 367 6.40 -9.91 11.66
CA ARG A 367 7.64 -10.65 11.34
C ARG A 367 7.71 -11.01 9.86
N GLN A 368 6.60 -11.48 9.28
CA GLN A 368 6.54 -11.82 7.85
C GLN A 368 6.78 -10.58 6.98
N THR A 369 6.20 -9.42 7.32
CA THR A 369 6.43 -8.17 6.59
C THR A 369 7.92 -7.78 6.62
N VAL A 370 8.57 -7.91 7.78
CA VAL A 370 10.02 -7.68 7.91
C VAL A 370 10.83 -8.63 7.03
N LEU A 371 10.53 -9.94 7.06
CA LEU A 371 11.23 -10.94 6.24
C LEU A 371 11.06 -10.66 4.73
N THR A 372 9.85 -10.34 4.30
CA THR A 372 9.54 -9.97 2.91
C THR A 372 10.29 -8.70 2.50
N ALA A 373 10.38 -7.71 3.39
CA ALA A 373 11.13 -6.48 3.13
C ALA A 373 12.63 -6.74 2.88
N PHE A 374 13.24 -7.63 3.67
CA PHE A 374 14.63 -8.06 3.44
C PHE A 374 14.78 -8.82 2.13
N GLN A 375 13.88 -9.77 1.86
CA GLN A 375 13.88 -10.54 0.61
C GLN A 375 13.80 -9.61 -0.59
N GLU A 376 12.87 -8.66 -0.62
CA GLU A 376 12.72 -7.71 -1.73
C GLU A 376 13.99 -6.91 -2.01
N VAL A 377 14.71 -6.49 -0.97
CA VAL A 377 15.97 -5.76 -1.14
C VAL A 377 17.05 -6.66 -1.71
N GLU A 378 17.24 -7.86 -1.14
CA GLU A 378 18.22 -8.84 -1.64
C GLU A 378 17.96 -9.24 -3.09
N ASP A 379 16.70 -9.55 -3.43
CA ASP A 379 16.29 -9.92 -4.78
C ASP A 379 16.57 -8.79 -5.79
N ASN A 380 16.27 -7.54 -5.41
CA ASN A 380 16.51 -6.38 -6.28
C ASN A 380 17.99 -6.03 -6.41
N LEU A 381 18.81 -6.26 -5.38
CA LEU A 381 20.27 -6.09 -5.45
C LEU A 381 20.87 -7.08 -6.45
N VAL A 382 20.53 -8.36 -6.32
CA VAL A 382 20.99 -9.40 -7.24
C VAL A 382 20.51 -9.11 -8.67
N LEU A 383 19.23 -8.80 -8.84
CA LEU A 383 18.65 -8.50 -10.15
C LEU A 383 19.33 -7.31 -10.82
N LEU A 384 19.66 -6.26 -10.06
CA LEU A 384 20.34 -5.07 -10.59
C LEU A 384 21.79 -5.40 -11.01
N ALA A 385 22.51 -6.20 -10.21
CA ALA A 385 23.86 -6.64 -10.53
C ALA A 385 23.89 -7.46 -11.81
N GLU A 386 23.11 -8.53 -11.85
CA GLU A 386 23.07 -9.47 -12.97
C GLU A 386 22.53 -8.81 -14.25
N SER A 387 21.52 -7.93 -14.15
CA SER A 387 21.02 -7.20 -15.32
C SER A 387 22.03 -6.23 -15.89
N GLY A 388 22.93 -5.67 -15.08
CA GLY A 388 24.05 -4.86 -15.54
C GLY A 388 25.05 -5.65 -16.40
N ALA A 389 25.43 -6.83 -15.93
CA ALA A 389 26.29 -7.77 -16.66
C ALA A 389 25.61 -8.27 -17.96
N ASP A 390 24.31 -8.64 -17.87
CA ASP A 390 23.52 -9.07 -19.03
C ASP A 390 23.45 -8.00 -20.12
N VAL A 391 23.23 -6.73 -19.77
CA VAL A 391 23.22 -5.61 -20.76
C VAL A 391 24.57 -5.54 -21.51
N ALA A 392 25.69 -5.76 -20.84
CA ALA A 392 27.01 -5.73 -21.50
C ALA A 392 27.15 -6.91 -22.50
N LEU A 393 26.78 -8.12 -22.08
CA LEU A 393 26.80 -9.31 -22.95
C LEU A 393 25.84 -9.18 -24.15
N GLN A 394 24.63 -8.65 -23.93
CA GLN A 394 23.67 -8.45 -25.03
C GLN A 394 24.12 -7.37 -26.02
N ARG A 395 24.88 -6.36 -25.58
CA ARG A 395 25.48 -5.38 -26.49
C ARG A 395 26.56 -5.99 -27.36
N ASP A 396 27.46 -6.80 -26.79
CA ASP A 396 28.48 -7.51 -27.55
C ASP A 396 27.85 -8.46 -28.59
N ALA A 397 26.81 -9.19 -28.19
CA ALA A 397 26.04 -10.02 -29.10
C ALA A 397 25.36 -9.22 -30.23
N LEU A 398 24.83 -8.02 -29.92
CA LEU A 398 24.24 -7.11 -30.90
C LEU A 398 25.29 -6.64 -31.90
N ASP A 399 26.44 -6.20 -31.41
CA ASP A 399 27.53 -5.72 -32.27
C ASP A 399 28.00 -6.82 -33.24
N ALA A 400 28.16 -8.06 -32.76
CA ALA A 400 28.50 -9.22 -33.59
C ALA A 400 27.41 -9.54 -34.64
N ALA A 401 26.13 -9.49 -34.23
CA ALA A 401 24.99 -9.77 -35.09
C ALA A 401 24.84 -8.71 -36.19
N GLN A 402 25.08 -7.43 -35.89
CA GLN A 402 25.05 -6.33 -36.83
C GLN A 402 26.20 -6.44 -37.87
N GLN A 403 27.41 -6.72 -37.42
CA GLN A 403 28.55 -6.97 -38.29
C GLN A 403 28.30 -8.16 -39.24
N ASN A 404 27.78 -9.27 -38.70
CA ASN A 404 27.41 -10.44 -39.51
C ASN A 404 26.35 -10.08 -40.56
N LEU A 405 25.34 -9.30 -40.20
CA LEU A 405 24.29 -8.84 -41.13
C LEU A 405 24.89 -8.01 -42.27
N GLU A 406 25.82 -7.09 -42.01
CA GLU A 406 26.49 -6.28 -43.02
C GLU A 406 27.26 -7.16 -43.98
N ILE A 407 28.04 -8.12 -43.50
CA ILE A 407 28.82 -9.07 -44.34
C ILE A 407 27.88 -9.90 -45.21
N VAL A 408 26.83 -10.50 -44.64
CA VAL A 408 25.87 -11.33 -45.38
C VAL A 408 25.12 -10.52 -46.44
N LEU A 409 24.74 -9.27 -46.14
CA LEU A 409 24.13 -8.37 -47.13
C LEU A 409 25.08 -8.07 -48.30
N ALA A 410 26.37 -7.84 -48.05
CA ALA A 410 27.37 -7.65 -49.10
C ALA A 410 27.53 -8.93 -49.96
N GLN A 411 27.61 -10.10 -49.33
CA GLN A 411 27.68 -11.38 -50.03
C GLN A 411 26.44 -11.68 -50.88
N TYR A 412 25.24 -11.36 -50.36
CA TYR A 412 24.00 -11.50 -51.11
C TYR A 412 23.98 -10.59 -52.34
N ARG A 413 24.42 -9.31 -52.20
CA ARG A 413 24.56 -8.40 -53.35
C ARG A 413 25.53 -8.93 -54.40
N ALA A 414 26.61 -9.56 -53.99
CA ALA A 414 27.59 -10.21 -54.88
C ALA A 414 27.07 -11.54 -55.47
N GLY A 415 25.95 -12.08 -54.99
CA GLY A 415 25.36 -13.33 -55.50
C GLY A 415 26.01 -14.59 -54.95
N THR A 416 26.82 -14.52 -53.89
CA THR A 416 27.56 -15.64 -53.30
C THR A 416 26.78 -16.41 -52.22
N VAL A 417 25.67 -15.85 -51.69
CA VAL A 417 24.78 -16.49 -50.70
C VAL A 417 23.31 -16.29 -51.10
N SER A 418 22.43 -17.18 -50.59
CA SER A 418 20.99 -17.12 -50.80
C SER A 418 20.33 -16.08 -49.90
N PHE A 419 19.07 -15.67 -50.21
CA PHE A 419 18.28 -14.79 -49.36
C PHE A 419 18.00 -15.38 -47.98
N LEU A 420 17.99 -16.69 -47.81
CA LEU A 420 17.84 -17.37 -46.54
C LEU A 420 18.90 -16.90 -45.52
N ASN A 421 20.17 -16.76 -45.97
CA ASN A 421 21.25 -16.30 -45.08
C ASN A 421 20.98 -14.82 -44.62
N VAL A 422 20.49 -13.97 -45.57
CA VAL A 422 20.09 -12.60 -45.22
C VAL A 422 18.96 -12.59 -44.17
N SER A 423 17.92 -13.37 -44.40
CA SER A 423 16.77 -13.47 -43.48
C SER A 423 17.21 -13.95 -42.09
N THR A 424 18.09 -14.94 -42.01
CA THR A 424 18.64 -15.44 -40.73
C THR A 424 19.45 -14.35 -40.02
N ALA A 425 20.35 -13.68 -40.72
CA ALA A 425 21.17 -12.60 -40.14
C ALA A 425 20.32 -11.38 -39.70
N GLN A 426 19.30 -11.01 -40.49
CA GLN A 426 18.33 -9.96 -40.10
C GLN A 426 17.56 -10.31 -38.84
N THR A 427 17.07 -11.56 -38.72
CA THR A 427 16.35 -12.03 -37.53
C THR A 427 17.26 -12.04 -36.31
N ALA A 428 18.53 -12.47 -36.46
CA ALA A 428 19.50 -12.48 -35.37
C ALA A 428 19.79 -11.04 -34.88
N ALA A 429 20.04 -10.09 -35.79
CA ALA A 429 20.28 -8.70 -35.42
C ALA A 429 19.07 -8.03 -34.75
N LEU A 430 17.83 -8.25 -35.28
CA LEU A 430 16.61 -7.77 -34.68
C LEU A 430 16.42 -8.32 -33.28
N SER A 431 16.61 -9.62 -33.10
CA SER A 431 16.46 -10.28 -31.78
C SER A 431 17.51 -9.78 -30.78
N ALA A 432 18.76 -9.59 -31.21
CA ALA A 432 19.82 -9.07 -30.34
C ALA A 432 19.52 -7.63 -29.89
N GLU A 433 19.05 -6.73 -30.79
CA GLU A 433 18.68 -5.38 -30.41
C GLU A 433 17.45 -5.34 -29.48
N ALA A 434 16.43 -6.16 -29.73
CA ALA A 434 15.27 -6.31 -28.85
C ALA A 434 15.66 -6.83 -27.46
N ASN A 435 16.63 -7.77 -27.38
CA ASN A 435 17.15 -8.29 -26.11
C ASN A 435 17.87 -7.19 -25.32
N VAL A 436 18.68 -6.33 -25.95
CA VAL A 436 19.31 -5.16 -25.27
C VAL A 436 18.25 -4.25 -24.68
N LEU A 437 17.17 -3.93 -25.39
CA LEU A 437 16.07 -3.09 -24.90
C LEU A 437 15.38 -3.75 -23.70
N SER A 438 15.10 -5.04 -23.79
CA SER A 438 14.48 -5.83 -22.71
C SER A 438 15.37 -5.88 -21.46
N SER A 439 16.67 -6.13 -21.60
CA SER A 439 17.62 -6.17 -20.49
C SER A 439 17.76 -4.79 -19.82
N ARG A 440 17.76 -3.71 -20.60
CA ARG A 440 17.74 -2.35 -20.04
C ARG A 440 16.46 -2.05 -19.29
N ASN A 441 15.29 -2.48 -19.77
CA ASN A 441 14.03 -2.32 -19.04
C ASN A 441 14.06 -3.09 -17.70
N ARG A 442 14.59 -4.31 -17.68
CA ARG A 442 14.77 -5.10 -16.44
C ARG A 442 15.69 -4.37 -15.46
N GLN A 443 16.78 -3.79 -15.94
CA GLN A 443 17.72 -3.03 -15.11
C GLN A 443 17.07 -1.78 -14.51
N LEU A 444 16.29 -1.02 -15.30
CA LEU A 444 15.53 0.14 -14.83
C LEU A 444 14.46 -0.28 -13.79
N ALA A 445 13.78 -1.41 -14.02
CA ALA A 445 12.81 -1.98 -13.10
C ALA A 445 13.44 -2.35 -11.75
N ALA A 446 14.59 -3.01 -11.78
CA ALA A 446 15.32 -3.38 -10.56
C ALA A 446 15.77 -2.15 -9.78
N ALA A 447 16.32 -1.14 -10.46
CA ALA A 447 16.70 0.13 -9.85
C ALA A 447 15.50 0.86 -9.23
N ASN A 448 14.37 0.91 -9.94
CA ASN A 448 13.12 1.49 -9.47
C ASN A 448 12.64 0.84 -8.17
N LEU A 449 12.54 -0.50 -8.14
CA LEU A 449 12.07 -1.25 -6.97
C LEU A 449 13.05 -1.12 -5.81
N LEU A 450 14.35 -1.08 -6.06
CA LEU A 450 15.33 -0.87 -5.03
C LEU A 450 15.21 0.53 -4.43
N LEU A 451 15.13 1.59 -5.24
CA LEU A 451 14.95 2.96 -4.77
C LEU A 451 13.61 3.13 -4.03
N LYS A 452 12.52 2.52 -4.49
CA LYS A 452 11.24 2.45 -3.76
C LYS A 452 11.43 1.87 -2.36
N ASN A 453 12.14 0.73 -2.24
CA ASN A 453 12.35 0.06 -0.96
C ASN A 453 13.20 0.88 0.03
N LEU A 454 13.87 1.94 -0.45
CA LEU A 454 14.76 2.82 0.30
C LEU A 454 14.19 4.22 0.52
N GLY A 455 13.26 4.66 -0.32
CA GLY A 455 12.80 6.05 -0.43
C GLY A 455 11.66 6.45 0.50
N GLY A 456 11.08 5.54 1.26
CA GLY A 456 9.93 5.86 2.11
C GLY A 456 10.33 6.45 3.47
N ARG A 457 10.39 7.77 3.62
CA ARG A 457 10.46 8.39 4.95
C ARG A 457 9.06 8.53 5.54
N ILE A 458 8.85 7.92 6.73
CA ILE A 458 7.71 8.29 7.56
C ILE A 458 8.07 9.64 8.19
N PRO A 459 7.18 10.68 8.12
CA PRO A 459 7.39 11.92 8.84
C PRO A 459 7.68 11.62 10.32
N PRO A 460 8.63 12.31 10.98
CA PRO A 460 8.86 12.15 12.40
C PRO A 460 7.57 12.47 13.17
N GLN A 461 7.19 11.56 14.08
CA GLN A 461 6.00 11.66 14.94
C GLN A 461 6.17 12.71 16.01
#